data_e8eab29b4e1fb3b80af3f37d9b89a4b0
#
_entry.id   e8eab29b4e1fb3b80af3f37d9b89a4b0
#
_cell.length_a   1.000
_cell.length_b   1.000
_cell.length_c   1.000
_cell.angle_alpha   90.00
_cell.angle_beta   90.00
_cell.angle_gamma   90.00
#
_symmetry.space_group_name_H-M   'P 1'
#
loop_
_entity.id
_entity.type
_entity.pdbx_description
1 polymer ?
#
loop_
_entity_poly.entity_id
_entity_poly.type
_entity_poly.pdbx_seq_one_letter_code
_entity_poly.pdbx_strand_id
1 'polypeptide(L)'
;NPQIEAIDATLGAVITNINLANLTETHWQLIDTAFNDYALLVFPDQYLSAEAQVDFSQHFGEIEMLRGAEGGKAVPISNQKPDGTVLKVDEKDDKHRFMTLRGNEGWHMDSTYMPLAAKAGVLSAKVVPSSGGETEFADMRAAYDELAPSTVEKISKLSAFHSLYQSQAKNGYKVETGKGYGYHT
;
A
#
# COMPACT_ATOMS: atom_id res chain seq x y z
N ASN A 1 -26.46 9.28 4.12
CA ASN A 1 -25.36 10.07 3.58
C ASN A 1 -24.06 9.58 4.22
N PRO A 2 -22.95 9.49 3.45
CA PRO A 2 -21.65 9.18 4.02
C PRO A 2 -21.25 10.14 5.13
N GLN A 3 -20.51 9.64 6.11
CA GLN A 3 -19.96 10.44 7.21
C GLN A 3 -18.44 10.30 7.17
N ILE A 4 -17.73 11.42 7.35
CA ILE A 4 -16.27 11.48 7.40
C ILE A 4 -15.90 11.92 8.81
N GLU A 5 -15.07 11.11 9.47
CA GLU A 5 -14.54 11.40 10.80
C GLU A 5 -13.01 11.35 10.73
N ALA A 6 -12.36 12.48 10.96
CA ALA A 6 -10.92 12.57 11.01
C ALA A 6 -10.36 11.73 12.18
N ILE A 7 -9.27 11.03 11.95
CA ILE A 7 -8.52 10.35 13.01
C ILE A 7 -7.73 11.42 13.77
N ASP A 8 -7.58 11.24 15.09
CA ASP A 8 -6.79 12.16 15.94
C ASP A 8 -5.28 12.01 15.66
N ALA A 9 -4.90 12.46 14.45
CA ALA A 9 -3.53 12.43 13.92
C ALA A 9 -3.41 13.46 12.77
N THR A 10 -2.20 13.63 12.22
CA THR A 10 -1.96 14.53 11.07
C THR A 10 -2.51 13.99 9.74
N LEU A 11 -2.82 12.70 9.68
CA LEU A 11 -3.41 12.03 8.51
C LEU A 11 -4.52 11.07 8.96
N GLY A 12 -5.40 10.76 8.04
CA GLY A 12 -6.39 9.70 8.19
C GLY A 12 -7.80 10.18 8.49
N ALA A 13 -8.76 9.52 7.85
CA ALA A 13 -10.18 9.65 8.16
C ALA A 13 -10.88 8.31 8.00
N VAL A 14 -11.93 8.10 8.78
CA VAL A 14 -12.87 6.99 8.65
C VAL A 14 -14.09 7.46 7.90
N ILE A 15 -14.47 6.74 6.83
CA ILE A 15 -15.68 7.05 6.06
C ILE A 15 -16.68 5.91 6.25
N THR A 16 -17.85 6.25 6.80
CA THR A 16 -18.94 5.31 7.06
C THR A 16 -20.18 5.64 6.21
N ASN A 17 -21.18 4.75 6.27
CA ASN A 17 -22.45 4.90 5.53
C ASN A 17 -22.26 5.02 4.02
N ILE A 18 -21.29 4.29 3.47
CA ILE A 18 -20.98 4.22 2.05
C ILE A 18 -20.79 2.74 1.65
N ASN A 19 -21.12 2.42 0.41
CA ASN A 19 -20.86 1.10 -0.18
C ASN A 19 -19.92 1.28 -1.38
N LEU A 20 -18.68 0.83 -1.25
CA LEU A 20 -17.66 0.97 -2.29
C LEU A 20 -17.93 0.12 -3.54
N ALA A 21 -18.73 -0.94 -3.43
CA ALA A 21 -19.14 -1.73 -4.59
C ALA A 21 -20.22 -1.06 -5.45
N ASN A 22 -20.87 0.02 -4.96
CA ASN A 22 -21.94 0.72 -5.65
C ASN A 22 -21.81 2.23 -5.45
N LEU A 23 -20.74 2.81 -5.96
CA LEU A 23 -20.49 4.25 -5.87
C LEU A 23 -21.30 5.02 -6.91
N THR A 24 -21.83 6.16 -6.50
CA THR A 24 -22.29 7.22 -7.40
C THR A 24 -21.14 8.19 -7.66
N GLU A 25 -21.27 9.00 -8.69
CA GLU A 25 -20.30 10.08 -8.96
C GLU A 25 -20.12 11.02 -7.76
N THR A 26 -21.21 11.35 -7.06
CA THR A 26 -21.16 12.19 -5.85
C THR A 26 -20.38 11.51 -4.72
N HIS A 27 -20.53 10.19 -4.56
CA HIS A 27 -19.74 9.43 -3.58
C HIS A 27 -18.27 9.43 -3.95
N TRP A 28 -17.94 9.27 -5.23
CA TRP A 28 -16.56 9.30 -5.68
C TRP A 28 -15.90 10.67 -5.44
N GLN A 29 -16.58 11.75 -5.81
CA GLN A 29 -16.08 13.12 -5.57
C GLN A 29 -15.81 13.39 -4.09
N LEU A 30 -16.68 12.89 -3.20
CA LEU A 30 -16.47 12.98 -1.76
C LEU A 30 -15.22 12.21 -1.32
N ILE A 31 -15.02 10.98 -1.83
CA ILE A 31 -13.84 10.16 -1.53
C ILE A 31 -12.57 10.82 -2.05
N ASP A 32 -12.55 11.30 -3.30
CA ASP A 32 -11.36 11.93 -3.90
C ASP A 32 -10.98 13.21 -3.13
N THR A 33 -11.96 14.03 -2.72
CA THR A 33 -11.71 15.19 -1.87
C THR A 33 -11.12 14.77 -0.53
N ALA A 34 -11.75 13.82 0.16
CA ALA A 34 -11.27 13.33 1.46
C ALA A 34 -9.87 12.70 1.34
N PHE A 35 -9.57 11.99 0.24
CA PHE A 35 -8.25 11.40 0.02
C PHE A 35 -7.16 12.48 -0.11
N ASN A 36 -7.45 13.57 -0.83
CA ASN A 36 -6.50 14.69 -0.94
C ASN A 36 -6.28 15.39 0.42
N ASP A 37 -7.32 15.53 1.23
CA ASP A 37 -7.25 16.19 2.53
C ASP A 37 -6.54 15.32 3.58
N TYR A 38 -6.92 14.05 3.68
CA TYR A 38 -6.51 13.17 4.77
C TYR A 38 -5.43 12.16 4.39
N ALA A 39 -5.12 11.95 3.13
CA ALA A 39 -4.13 11.02 2.58
C ALA A 39 -4.34 9.52 2.90
N LEU A 40 -5.01 9.17 3.99
CA LEU A 40 -5.39 7.82 4.39
C LEU A 40 -6.89 7.77 4.65
N LEU A 41 -7.58 6.84 4.00
CA LEU A 41 -9.00 6.62 4.24
C LEU A 41 -9.26 5.19 4.69
N VAL A 42 -10.08 5.05 5.72
CA VAL A 42 -10.51 3.75 6.25
C VAL A 42 -12.02 3.61 6.00
N PHE A 43 -12.40 2.50 5.40
CA PHE A 43 -13.79 2.17 5.09
C PHE A 43 -14.16 0.86 5.81
N PRO A 44 -14.79 0.93 6.98
CA PRO A 44 -15.22 -0.26 7.71
C PRO A 44 -16.25 -1.09 6.94
N ASP A 45 -16.27 -2.39 7.19
CA ASP A 45 -17.33 -3.33 6.79
C ASP A 45 -17.67 -3.40 5.30
N GLN A 46 -16.69 -3.19 4.42
CA GLN A 46 -16.94 -3.20 2.97
C GLN A 46 -17.00 -4.59 2.36
N TYR A 47 -16.24 -5.57 2.85
CA TYR A 47 -16.20 -6.97 2.40
C TYR A 47 -16.16 -7.16 0.88
N LEU A 48 -15.40 -6.32 0.18
CA LEU A 48 -15.32 -6.32 -1.29
C LEU A 48 -14.82 -7.67 -1.83
N SER A 49 -15.40 -8.13 -2.95
CA SER A 49 -14.75 -9.14 -3.78
C SER A 49 -13.46 -8.58 -4.40
N ALA A 50 -12.63 -9.44 -4.97
CA ALA A 50 -11.42 -8.99 -5.66
C ALA A 50 -11.75 -8.09 -6.86
N GLU A 51 -12.81 -8.42 -7.60
CA GLU A 51 -13.29 -7.64 -8.74
C GLU A 51 -13.77 -6.25 -8.29
N ALA A 52 -14.63 -6.20 -7.25
CA ALA A 52 -15.15 -4.94 -6.72
C ALA A 52 -14.03 -4.05 -6.13
N GLN A 53 -12.99 -4.65 -5.54
CA GLN A 53 -11.81 -3.92 -5.08
C GLN A 53 -11.04 -3.31 -6.27
N VAL A 54 -10.88 -4.05 -7.35
CA VAL A 54 -10.24 -3.57 -8.58
C VAL A 54 -11.07 -2.44 -9.20
N ASP A 55 -12.38 -2.61 -9.33
CA ASP A 55 -13.28 -1.59 -9.88
C ASP A 55 -13.22 -0.30 -9.06
N PHE A 56 -13.23 -0.41 -7.75
CA PHE A 56 -13.02 0.74 -6.85
C PHE A 56 -11.65 1.40 -7.09
N SER A 57 -10.59 0.60 -7.19
CA SER A 57 -9.23 1.12 -7.39
C SER A 57 -9.07 1.90 -8.70
N GLN A 58 -9.81 1.54 -9.74
CA GLN A 58 -9.76 2.21 -11.05
C GLN A 58 -10.26 3.66 -11.02
N HIS A 59 -11.02 4.06 -10.00
CA HIS A 59 -11.38 5.47 -9.81
C HIS A 59 -10.15 6.37 -9.56
N PHE A 60 -9.08 5.84 -8.99
CA PHE A 60 -7.83 6.58 -8.75
C PHE A 60 -6.94 6.68 -9.99
N GLY A 61 -7.13 5.81 -10.98
CA GLY A 61 -6.34 5.74 -12.20
C GLY A 61 -6.19 4.32 -12.75
N GLU A 62 -5.30 4.15 -13.70
CA GLU A 62 -4.98 2.84 -14.26
C GLU A 62 -4.33 1.94 -13.19
N ILE A 63 -4.72 0.66 -13.21
CA ILE A 63 -4.13 -0.33 -12.29
C ILE A 63 -2.68 -0.62 -12.69
N GLU A 64 -1.77 -0.52 -11.74
CA GLU A 64 -0.38 -0.95 -11.93
C GLU A 64 -0.34 -2.46 -12.20
N MET A 65 0.23 -2.84 -13.34
CA MET A 65 0.39 -4.24 -13.73
C MET A 65 1.73 -4.77 -13.23
N LEU A 66 1.69 -5.61 -12.20
CA LEU A 66 2.87 -6.30 -11.72
C LEU A 66 3.27 -7.42 -12.68
N ARG A 67 4.56 -7.53 -13.02
CA ARG A 67 5.07 -8.66 -13.82
C ARG A 67 4.78 -9.97 -13.09
N GLY A 68 4.21 -10.93 -13.79
CA GLY A 68 3.86 -12.24 -13.23
C GLY A 68 2.49 -12.29 -12.54
N ALA A 69 1.76 -11.19 -12.47
CA ALA A 69 0.36 -11.17 -12.06
C ALA A 69 -0.56 -11.52 -13.24
N GLU A 70 -0.24 -12.60 -13.96
CA GLU A 70 -1.07 -13.07 -15.06
C GLU A 70 -2.48 -13.39 -14.53
N GLY A 71 -3.44 -12.54 -14.89
CA GLY A 71 -4.86 -12.69 -14.56
C GLY A 71 -5.34 -12.08 -13.24
N GLY A 72 -4.48 -11.53 -12.39
CA GLY A 72 -4.89 -10.92 -11.12
C GLY A 72 -4.46 -9.46 -11.01
N LYS A 73 -5.42 -8.54 -10.88
CA LYS A 73 -5.17 -7.11 -10.60
C LYS A 73 -5.07 -6.83 -9.09
N ALA A 74 -5.47 -7.77 -8.24
CA ALA A 74 -5.32 -7.72 -6.80
C ALA A 74 -4.31 -8.80 -6.35
N VAL A 75 -3.32 -8.40 -5.55
CA VAL A 75 -2.26 -9.29 -5.06
C VAL A 75 -2.55 -9.67 -3.61
N PRO A 76 -2.68 -10.98 -3.28
CA PRO A 76 -2.88 -11.38 -1.90
C PRO A 76 -1.58 -11.22 -1.09
N ILE A 77 -1.66 -10.45 -0.01
CA ILE A 77 -0.61 -10.36 1.00
C ILE A 77 -1.02 -11.31 2.14
N SER A 78 -0.38 -12.47 2.22
CA SER A 78 -0.77 -13.51 3.17
C SER A 78 0.39 -14.44 3.50
N ASN A 79 0.53 -14.75 4.78
CA ASN A 79 1.41 -15.81 5.27
C ASN A 79 0.72 -17.19 5.26
N GLN A 80 -0.52 -17.29 4.78
CA GLN A 80 -1.26 -18.55 4.68
C GLN A 80 -1.05 -19.20 3.31
N LYS A 81 -0.89 -20.50 3.31
CA LYS A 81 -0.83 -21.34 2.09
C LYS A 81 -2.25 -21.67 1.61
N PRO A 82 -2.41 -22.16 0.35
CA PRO A 82 -3.73 -22.55 -0.17
C PRO A 82 -4.45 -23.65 0.64
N ASP A 83 -3.68 -24.49 1.34
CA ASP A 83 -4.20 -25.54 2.20
C ASP A 83 -4.60 -25.04 3.60
N GLY A 84 -4.49 -23.73 3.86
CA GLY A 84 -4.82 -23.11 5.13
C GLY A 84 -3.71 -23.12 6.17
N THR A 85 -2.58 -23.79 5.91
CA THR A 85 -1.42 -23.76 6.82
C THR A 85 -0.63 -22.47 6.69
N VAL A 86 0.11 -22.10 7.74
CA VAL A 86 0.94 -20.88 7.77
C VAL A 86 2.34 -21.20 7.25
N LEU A 87 2.94 -20.25 6.54
CA LEU A 87 4.34 -20.33 6.09
C LEU A 87 5.28 -20.51 7.27
N LYS A 88 6.28 -21.37 7.10
CA LYS A 88 7.32 -21.63 8.10
C LYS A 88 8.69 -21.23 7.58
N VAL A 89 9.42 -20.45 8.37
CA VAL A 89 10.71 -19.87 7.97
C VAL A 89 11.81 -20.93 7.78
N ASP A 90 11.70 -22.05 8.47
CA ASP A 90 12.65 -23.18 8.45
C ASP A 90 12.34 -24.21 7.36
N GLU A 91 11.16 -24.14 6.75
CA GLU A 91 10.80 -24.99 5.61
C GLU A 91 11.34 -24.38 4.30
N LYS A 92 12.08 -25.17 3.53
CA LYS A 92 12.76 -24.72 2.30
C LYS A 92 11.78 -24.13 1.27
N ASP A 93 10.62 -24.75 1.10
CA ASP A 93 9.63 -24.35 0.10
C ASP A 93 8.88 -23.07 0.50
N ASP A 94 8.72 -22.82 1.80
CA ASP A 94 8.07 -21.65 2.35
C ASP A 94 9.02 -20.44 2.46
N LYS A 95 10.32 -20.68 2.59
CA LYS A 95 11.33 -19.67 2.91
C LYS A 95 11.33 -18.50 1.94
N HIS A 96 11.24 -18.76 0.66
CA HIS A 96 11.26 -17.69 -0.35
C HIS A 96 10.09 -16.73 -0.17
N ARG A 97 8.87 -17.27 -0.08
CA ARG A 97 7.65 -16.46 0.12
C ARG A 97 7.66 -15.73 1.47
N PHE A 98 8.10 -16.41 2.52
CA PHE A 98 8.25 -15.80 3.84
C PHE A 98 9.21 -14.60 3.80
N MET A 99 10.37 -14.75 3.17
CA MET A 99 11.37 -13.68 3.05
C MET A 99 10.88 -12.53 2.16
N THR A 100 10.09 -12.81 1.12
CA THR A 100 9.46 -11.78 0.28
C THR A 100 8.49 -10.92 1.09
N LEU A 101 7.63 -11.53 1.91
CA LEU A 101 6.72 -10.80 2.80
C LEU A 101 7.52 -9.94 3.79
N ARG A 102 8.54 -10.55 4.43
CA ARG A 102 9.40 -9.84 5.37
C ARG A 102 10.15 -8.67 4.73
N GLY A 103 10.51 -8.77 3.46
CA GLY A 103 11.14 -7.69 2.72
C GLY A 103 10.30 -6.40 2.65
N ASN A 104 9.00 -6.51 2.78
CA ASN A 104 8.04 -5.41 2.74
C ASN A 104 7.57 -4.91 4.13
N GLU A 105 8.08 -5.48 5.22
CA GLU A 105 7.71 -5.05 6.58
C GLU A 105 8.32 -3.70 6.99
N GLY A 106 9.41 -3.27 6.37
CA GLY A 106 10.04 -1.99 6.69
C GLY A 106 9.29 -0.81 6.10
N TRP A 107 9.46 0.37 6.70
CA TRP A 107 8.91 1.61 6.18
C TRP A 107 9.29 1.85 4.72
N HIS A 108 8.29 1.99 3.86
CA HIS A 108 8.45 2.21 2.42
C HIS A 108 7.24 2.95 1.85
N MET A 109 7.37 3.42 0.66
CA MET A 109 6.27 3.88 -0.19
C MET A 109 6.28 3.04 -1.45
N ASP A 110 5.12 2.48 -1.81
CA ASP A 110 5.00 1.62 -2.98
C ASP A 110 5.31 2.37 -4.28
N SER A 111 5.84 1.64 -5.25
CA SER A 111 6.05 2.06 -6.65
C SER A 111 6.94 3.29 -6.87
N THR A 112 7.66 3.79 -5.86
CA THR A 112 8.55 4.95 -6.01
C THR A 112 9.75 4.69 -6.94
N TYR A 113 10.04 3.43 -7.24
CA TYR A 113 11.06 2.98 -8.18
C TYR A 113 10.52 2.86 -9.63
N MET A 114 9.23 3.10 -9.83
CA MET A 114 8.60 3.11 -11.15
C MET A 114 8.72 4.50 -11.80
N PRO A 115 8.79 4.59 -13.14
CA PRO A 115 8.79 5.88 -13.85
C PRO A 115 7.55 6.72 -13.56
N LEU A 116 6.42 6.07 -13.34
CA LEU A 116 5.19 6.66 -12.84
C LEU A 116 4.80 5.94 -11.55
N ALA A 117 4.90 6.65 -10.44
CA ALA A 117 4.53 6.11 -9.13
C ALA A 117 3.00 5.97 -9.03
N ALA A 118 2.55 4.99 -8.23
CA ALA A 118 1.13 4.82 -7.96
C ALA A 118 0.55 6.04 -7.22
N LYS A 119 -0.64 6.49 -7.63
CA LYS A 119 -1.39 7.56 -6.96
C LYS A 119 -1.91 7.10 -5.60
N ALA A 120 -2.37 5.85 -5.51
CA ALA A 120 -2.95 5.27 -4.31
C ALA A 120 -2.70 3.76 -4.25
N GLY A 121 -2.67 3.21 -3.04
CA GLY A 121 -2.77 1.78 -2.77
C GLY A 121 -4.11 1.47 -2.12
N VAL A 122 -4.82 0.45 -2.59
CA VAL A 122 -6.08 0.00 -2.01
C VAL A 122 -5.87 -1.36 -1.35
N LEU A 123 -5.90 -1.39 -0.02
CA LEU A 123 -5.72 -2.58 0.78
C LEU A 123 -7.04 -3.06 1.37
N SER A 124 -7.36 -4.34 1.21
CA SER A 124 -8.57 -4.96 1.80
C SER A 124 -8.17 -6.03 2.80
N ALA A 125 -8.48 -5.82 4.08
CA ALA A 125 -8.25 -6.82 5.13
C ALA A 125 -9.30 -7.93 5.02
N LYS A 126 -8.87 -9.16 4.75
CA LYS A 126 -9.73 -10.35 4.68
C LYS A 126 -9.72 -11.14 5.98
N VAL A 127 -8.56 -11.19 6.64
CA VAL A 127 -8.36 -11.83 7.94
C VAL A 127 -7.53 -10.87 8.78
N VAL A 128 -8.01 -10.57 9.97
CA VAL A 128 -7.31 -9.72 10.93
C VAL A 128 -6.87 -10.61 12.10
N PRO A 129 -5.58 -10.69 12.43
CA PRO A 129 -5.12 -11.45 13.60
C PRO A 129 -5.60 -10.80 14.90
N SER A 130 -5.68 -11.59 15.96
CA SER A 130 -6.07 -11.09 17.29
C SER A 130 -5.02 -10.19 17.94
N SER A 131 -3.77 -10.24 17.47
CA SER A 131 -2.65 -9.40 17.92
C SER A 131 -1.53 -9.42 16.90
N GLY A 132 -0.83 -8.31 16.74
CA GLY A 132 0.29 -8.16 15.82
C GLY A 132 -0.14 -8.05 14.35
N GLY A 133 0.81 -7.73 13.49
CA GLY A 133 0.57 -7.57 12.05
C GLY A 133 -0.12 -6.26 11.69
N GLU A 134 0.01 -5.25 12.53
CA GLU A 134 -0.52 -3.91 12.29
C GLU A 134 0.14 -3.30 11.05
N THR A 135 -0.65 -2.58 10.26
CA THR A 135 -0.14 -1.72 9.20
C THR A 135 -0.10 -0.29 9.71
N GLU A 136 1.10 0.27 9.77
CA GLU A 136 1.32 1.63 10.26
C GLU A 136 1.53 2.60 9.09
N PHE A 137 1.10 3.84 9.26
CA PHE A 137 1.22 4.90 8.26
C PHE A 137 1.92 6.11 8.86
N ALA A 138 2.80 6.76 8.09
CA ALA A 138 3.49 7.98 8.48
C ALA A 138 3.14 9.11 7.51
N ASP A 139 2.76 10.27 8.06
CA ASP A 139 2.48 11.47 7.27
C ASP A 139 3.79 12.17 6.86
N MET A 140 4.20 11.93 5.61
CA MET A 140 5.41 12.56 5.08
C MET A 140 5.20 14.03 4.70
N ARG A 141 3.95 14.51 4.57
CA ARG A 141 3.64 15.94 4.38
C ARG A 141 3.93 16.68 5.68
N ALA A 142 3.33 16.23 6.78
CA ALA A 142 3.60 16.80 8.10
C ALA A 142 5.09 16.70 8.49
N ALA A 143 5.73 15.55 8.20
CA ALA A 143 7.16 15.38 8.43
C ALA A 143 8.03 16.37 7.63
N TYR A 144 7.62 16.71 6.41
CA TYR A 144 8.30 17.72 5.61
C TYR A 144 8.12 19.14 6.19
N ASP A 145 6.91 19.47 6.63
CA ASP A 145 6.58 20.77 7.20
C ASP A 145 7.32 21.05 8.53
N GLU A 146 7.65 19.99 9.27
CA GLU A 146 8.46 20.04 10.50
C GLU A 146 9.96 20.22 10.26
N LEU A 147 10.44 20.18 9.01
CA LEU A 147 11.86 20.32 8.72
C LEU A 147 12.35 21.75 8.98
N ALA A 148 13.55 21.87 9.54
CA ALA A 148 14.21 23.17 9.65
C ALA A 148 14.41 23.79 8.26
N PRO A 149 14.22 25.14 8.08
CA PRO A 149 14.36 25.81 6.81
C PRO A 149 15.68 25.53 6.08
N SER A 150 16.78 25.41 6.83
CA SER A 150 18.09 25.07 6.27
C SER A 150 18.16 23.66 5.69
N THR A 151 17.39 22.72 6.25
CA THR A 151 17.26 21.36 5.72
C THR A 151 16.44 21.37 4.44
N VAL A 152 15.30 22.07 4.42
CA VAL A 152 14.47 22.25 3.23
C VAL A 152 15.27 22.85 2.07
N GLU A 153 16.02 23.93 2.33
CA GLU A 153 16.89 24.56 1.31
C GLU A 153 17.92 23.58 0.73
N LYS A 154 18.51 22.75 1.60
CA LYS A 154 19.50 21.74 1.19
C LYS A 154 18.87 20.67 0.32
N ILE A 155 17.76 20.05 0.78
CA ILE A 155 17.14 18.91 0.08
C ILE A 155 16.40 19.32 -1.18
N SER A 156 15.91 20.56 -1.30
CA SER A 156 15.20 21.06 -2.49
C SER A 156 16.03 21.00 -3.78
N LYS A 157 17.33 20.88 -3.66
CA LYS A 157 18.30 20.80 -4.77
C LYS A 157 18.79 19.37 -5.02
N LEU A 158 18.29 18.39 -4.25
CA LEU A 158 18.73 16.99 -4.33
C LEU A 158 17.70 16.14 -5.07
N SER A 159 18.19 15.05 -5.61
CA SER A 159 17.38 13.93 -6.11
C SER A 159 17.71 12.66 -5.32
N ALA A 160 16.76 11.78 -5.18
CA ALA A 160 16.93 10.49 -4.54
C ALA A 160 16.73 9.36 -5.54
N PHE A 161 17.58 8.34 -5.46
CA PHE A 161 17.37 7.09 -6.19
C PHE A 161 16.56 6.13 -5.34
N HIS A 162 15.51 5.59 -5.93
CA HIS A 162 14.64 4.60 -5.29
C HIS A 162 14.91 3.23 -5.90
N SER A 163 15.11 2.22 -5.05
CA SER A 163 15.38 0.85 -5.49
C SER A 163 14.65 -0.15 -4.59
N LEU A 164 13.79 -0.97 -5.20
CA LEU A 164 13.15 -2.09 -4.53
C LEU A 164 14.18 -3.05 -3.95
N TYR A 165 15.25 -3.35 -4.72
CA TYR A 165 16.32 -4.24 -4.25
C TYR A 165 16.98 -3.75 -2.97
N GLN A 166 17.28 -2.46 -2.90
CA GLN A 166 17.90 -1.86 -1.72
C GLN A 166 16.93 -1.82 -0.52
N SER A 167 15.68 -1.51 -0.76
CA SER A 167 14.64 -1.47 0.27
C SER A 167 14.46 -2.85 0.91
N GLN A 168 14.24 -3.87 0.12
CA GLN A 168 14.05 -5.24 0.61
C GLN A 168 15.33 -5.83 1.24
N ALA A 169 16.51 -5.49 0.72
CA ALA A 169 17.78 -5.95 1.28
C ALA A 169 18.02 -5.42 2.70
N LYS A 170 17.58 -4.21 3.02
CA LYS A 170 17.62 -3.66 4.40
C LYS A 170 16.80 -4.50 5.39
N ASN A 171 15.74 -5.13 4.93
CA ASN A 171 14.89 -6.03 5.72
C ASN A 171 15.32 -7.50 5.64
N GLY A 172 16.53 -7.76 5.12
CA GLY A 172 17.13 -9.09 5.06
C GLY A 172 16.73 -9.96 3.87
N TYR A 173 15.96 -9.41 2.92
CA TYR A 173 15.59 -10.13 1.69
C TYR A 173 16.39 -9.61 0.50
N LYS A 174 17.24 -10.47 -0.08
CA LYS A 174 17.98 -10.17 -1.31
C LYS A 174 17.23 -10.72 -2.52
N VAL A 175 16.63 -9.83 -3.29
CA VAL A 175 16.03 -10.19 -4.58
C VAL A 175 17.13 -10.55 -5.56
N GLU A 176 16.99 -11.68 -6.28
CA GLU A 176 17.91 -12.03 -7.35
C GLU A 176 17.73 -11.07 -8.54
N THR A 177 18.85 -10.64 -9.12
CA THR A 177 18.84 -9.76 -10.29
C THR A 177 17.98 -10.32 -11.40
N GLY A 178 17.07 -9.50 -11.94
CA GLY A 178 16.13 -9.89 -13.01
C GLY A 178 14.87 -10.63 -12.54
N LYS A 179 14.75 -10.96 -11.25
CA LYS A 179 13.56 -11.61 -10.68
C LYS A 179 12.63 -10.65 -9.91
N GLY A 180 13.06 -9.41 -9.66
CA GLY A 180 12.19 -8.39 -9.10
C GLY A 180 11.15 -7.91 -10.12
N TYR A 181 10.01 -7.45 -9.62
CA TYR A 181 9.03 -6.74 -10.45
C TYR A 181 9.38 -5.25 -10.51
N GLY A 182 8.78 -4.56 -11.52
CA GLY A 182 8.97 -3.12 -11.68
C GLY A 182 10.12 -2.74 -12.60
N TYR A 183 10.41 -1.45 -12.66
CA TYR A 183 11.44 -0.86 -13.49
C TYR A 183 12.74 -0.72 -12.68
N HIS A 184 13.74 -1.51 -13.02
CA HIS A 184 15.05 -1.48 -12.37
C HIS A 184 16.10 -1.13 -13.41
N THR A 185 16.62 0.07 -13.39
CA THR A 185 17.78 0.52 -14.15
C THR A 185 19.07 0.33 -13.38
#